data_d5d2a984a3ee04df8e98a42fe48c2df4
#
_entry.id   d5d2a984a3ee04df8e98a42fe48c2df4
#
_cell.length_a   1.000
_cell.length_b   1.000
_cell.length_c   1.000
_cell.angle_alpha   90.00
_cell.angle_beta   90.00
_cell.angle_gamma   90.00
#
_symmetry.space_group_name_H-M   'P 1'
#
loop_
_entity.id
_entity.type
_entity.pdbx_description
1 polymer ?
#
loop_
_entity_poly.entity_id
_entity_poly.type
_entity_poly.pdbx_seq_one_letter_code
_entity_poly.pdbx_strand_id
1 'polypeptide(L)'
;FDDDYEHFEQHMEQAIARVPALASTGVKQMINGPESFTPDGNFILGVAPECANMFVGAGFNAFGIASGGGAGWVLAEWVMKGEAPLDLWVVDIRRFSALHRDRQWVCDRTLEAYGKHYTVAYPHEEYESGRPRLASPLYTTLRGQGAVFGSKLGWERPNWFARDGQSPRDIYSMGRQNWFQAVGEEHRATREAVTLF
;
A
#
# COMPACT_ATOMS: atom_id res chain seq x y z
N PHE A 1 -23.02 -11.63 -8.39
CA PHE A 1 -22.29 -11.03 -9.50
C PHE A 1 -22.49 -11.90 -10.74
N ASP A 2 -22.73 -11.27 -11.87
CA ASP A 2 -22.88 -11.97 -13.14
C ASP A 2 -21.51 -12.49 -13.62
N ASP A 3 -21.54 -13.53 -14.46
CA ASP A 3 -20.32 -14.05 -15.06
C ASP A 3 -19.70 -13.02 -16.01
N ASP A 4 -18.41 -12.73 -15.83
CA ASP A 4 -17.66 -11.77 -16.62
C ASP A 4 -16.70 -12.50 -17.56
N TYR A 5 -17.25 -13.00 -18.65
CA TYR A 5 -16.49 -13.73 -19.68
C TYR A 5 -15.55 -12.81 -20.47
N GLU A 6 -15.91 -11.55 -20.68
CA GLU A 6 -15.07 -10.59 -21.40
C GLU A 6 -13.76 -10.34 -20.66
N HIS A 7 -13.83 -10.14 -19.36
CA HIS A 7 -12.63 -10.00 -18.52
C HIS A 7 -11.82 -11.32 -18.46
N PHE A 8 -12.50 -12.45 -18.39
CA PHE A 8 -11.88 -13.77 -18.30
C PHE A 8 -11.17 -14.19 -19.58
N GLU A 9 -11.62 -13.73 -20.75
CA GLU A 9 -11.07 -14.10 -22.07
C GLU A 9 -9.57 -13.84 -22.15
N GLN A 10 -9.10 -12.70 -21.68
CA GLN A 10 -7.68 -12.34 -21.67
C GLN A 10 -6.84 -13.33 -20.85
N HIS A 11 -7.36 -13.84 -19.75
CA HIS A 11 -6.70 -14.85 -18.94
C HIS A 11 -6.70 -16.22 -19.63
N MET A 12 -7.80 -16.56 -20.31
CA MET A 12 -7.90 -17.80 -21.07
C MET A 12 -6.95 -17.86 -22.25
N GLU A 13 -6.76 -16.77 -22.99
CA GLU A 13 -5.76 -16.70 -24.07
C GLU A 13 -4.35 -17.05 -23.56
N GLN A 14 -3.95 -16.46 -22.43
CA GLN A 14 -2.65 -16.74 -21.81
C GLN A 14 -2.57 -18.19 -21.28
N ALA A 15 -3.66 -18.71 -20.74
CA ALA A 15 -3.73 -20.09 -20.26
C ALA A 15 -3.61 -21.09 -21.42
N ILE A 16 -4.31 -20.85 -22.54
CA ILE A 16 -4.24 -21.69 -23.76
C ILE A 16 -2.83 -21.69 -24.34
N ALA A 17 -2.15 -20.53 -24.33
CA ALA A 17 -0.76 -20.45 -24.79
C ALA A 17 0.19 -21.36 -23.97
N ARG A 18 -0.12 -21.59 -22.69
CA ARG A 18 0.66 -22.45 -21.78
C ARG A 18 0.18 -23.92 -21.81
N VAL A 19 -1.11 -24.12 -21.94
CA VAL A 19 -1.76 -25.44 -21.93
C VAL A 19 -2.73 -25.52 -23.10
N PRO A 20 -2.25 -25.88 -24.32
CA PRO A 20 -3.05 -25.87 -25.55
C PRO A 20 -4.34 -26.70 -25.50
N ALA A 21 -4.39 -27.73 -24.67
CA ALA A 21 -5.59 -28.56 -24.46
C ALA A 21 -6.81 -27.75 -23.97
N LEU A 22 -6.59 -26.61 -23.32
CA LEU A 22 -7.67 -25.73 -22.84
C LEU A 22 -8.49 -25.13 -23.99
N ALA A 23 -7.95 -25.01 -25.19
CA ALA A 23 -8.68 -24.50 -26.35
C ALA A 23 -9.89 -25.38 -26.75
N SER A 24 -9.87 -26.64 -26.38
CA SER A 24 -10.97 -27.59 -26.64
C SER A 24 -11.75 -27.97 -25.39
N THR A 25 -11.50 -27.31 -24.27
CA THR A 25 -12.14 -27.62 -22.99
C THR A 25 -13.20 -26.54 -22.67
N GLY A 26 -14.40 -26.96 -22.29
CA GLY A 26 -15.45 -26.03 -21.86
C GLY A 26 -15.22 -25.53 -20.43
N VAL A 27 -15.76 -24.35 -20.12
CA VAL A 27 -15.85 -23.83 -18.75
C VAL A 27 -17.02 -24.51 -18.04
N LYS A 28 -16.74 -25.26 -16.99
CA LYS A 28 -17.77 -25.95 -16.20
C LYS A 28 -18.57 -24.96 -15.34
N GLN A 29 -17.88 -24.01 -14.76
CA GLN A 29 -18.46 -23.01 -13.87
C GLN A 29 -17.53 -21.81 -13.81
N MET A 30 -18.09 -20.61 -13.91
CA MET A 30 -17.43 -19.36 -13.57
C MET A 30 -17.85 -18.93 -12.17
N ILE A 31 -16.92 -18.38 -11.40
CA ILE A 31 -17.21 -17.76 -10.11
C ILE A 31 -16.69 -16.33 -10.19
N ASN A 32 -17.61 -15.37 -10.09
CA ASN A 32 -17.30 -13.95 -10.02
C ASN A 32 -17.85 -13.40 -8.71
N GLY A 33 -17.03 -12.73 -7.92
CA GLY A 33 -17.43 -12.23 -6.61
C GLY A 33 -16.54 -11.10 -6.09
N PRO A 34 -17.05 -10.32 -5.13
CA PRO A 34 -16.30 -9.24 -4.54
C PRO A 34 -15.20 -9.79 -3.63
N GLU A 35 -14.10 -9.07 -3.58
CA GLU A 35 -13.04 -9.31 -2.64
C GLU A 35 -12.74 -8.04 -1.84
N SER A 36 -12.24 -8.19 -0.60
CA SER A 36 -12.00 -7.05 0.26
C SER A 36 -10.54 -6.65 0.26
N PHE A 37 -10.29 -5.42 -0.23
CA PHE A 37 -8.98 -4.77 -0.20
C PHE A 37 -8.98 -3.60 0.77
N THR A 38 -7.82 -3.33 1.34
CA THR A 38 -7.56 -2.21 2.24
C THR A 38 -6.72 -1.14 1.53
N PRO A 39 -6.74 0.12 2.00
CA PRO A 39 -5.99 1.19 1.34
C PRO A 39 -4.48 1.09 1.50
N ASP A 40 -3.97 0.17 2.31
CA ASP A 40 -2.54 -0.07 2.52
C ASP A 40 -2.08 -1.48 2.13
N GLY A 41 -2.98 -2.31 1.60
CA GLY A 41 -2.67 -3.68 1.18
C GLY A 41 -2.44 -4.66 2.32
N ASN A 42 -2.57 -4.25 3.59
CA ASN A 42 -2.44 -5.12 4.75
C ASN A 42 -3.82 -5.48 5.31
N PHE A 43 -4.01 -6.71 5.75
CA PHE A 43 -5.26 -7.10 6.40
C PHE A 43 -5.45 -6.39 7.76
N ILE A 44 -6.62 -6.53 8.36
CA ILE A 44 -7.02 -5.84 9.59
C ILE A 44 -7.20 -6.87 10.69
N LEU A 45 -6.48 -6.69 11.79
CA LEU A 45 -6.69 -7.45 13.02
C LEU A 45 -6.85 -6.50 14.21
N GLY A 46 -7.48 -6.97 15.27
CA GLY A 46 -7.43 -6.35 16.59
C GLY A 46 -8.74 -5.89 17.15
N VAL A 47 -8.66 -5.18 18.25
CA VAL A 47 -9.82 -4.66 19.00
C VAL A 47 -10.31 -3.39 18.32
N ALA A 48 -11.60 -3.34 17.99
CA ALA A 48 -12.23 -2.14 17.45
C ALA A 48 -12.19 -1.00 18.48
N PRO A 49 -11.62 0.17 18.15
CA PRO A 49 -11.47 1.25 19.11
C PRO A 49 -12.80 1.82 19.64
N GLU A 50 -13.84 1.75 18.81
CA GLU A 50 -15.15 2.34 19.09
C GLU A 50 -16.14 1.35 19.74
N CYS A 51 -15.76 0.08 19.88
CA CYS A 51 -16.67 -0.94 20.39
C CYS A 51 -15.95 -1.92 21.33
N ALA A 52 -16.32 -1.87 22.61
CA ALA A 52 -15.75 -2.75 23.61
C ALA A 52 -16.03 -4.24 23.28
N ASN A 53 -15.06 -5.09 23.50
CA ASN A 53 -15.12 -6.53 23.25
C ASN A 53 -15.40 -6.95 21.78
N MET A 54 -15.25 -6.04 20.83
CA MET A 54 -15.34 -6.35 19.42
C MET A 54 -13.94 -6.56 18.84
N PHE A 55 -13.66 -7.78 18.37
CA PHE A 55 -12.43 -8.12 17.68
C PHE A 55 -12.70 -8.22 16.17
N VAL A 56 -11.77 -7.73 15.37
CA VAL A 56 -11.89 -7.67 13.93
C VAL A 56 -10.81 -8.51 13.27
N GLY A 57 -11.20 -9.30 12.27
CA GLY A 57 -10.32 -9.95 11.33
C GLY A 57 -10.92 -9.81 9.94
N ALA A 58 -10.39 -8.91 9.09
CA ALA A 58 -11.00 -8.53 7.83
C ALA A 58 -9.98 -8.00 6.81
N GLY A 59 -10.44 -7.76 5.57
CA GLY A 59 -9.67 -7.10 4.54
C GLY A 59 -8.40 -7.86 4.15
N PHE A 60 -8.49 -9.15 3.91
CA PHE A 60 -7.32 -10.01 3.71
C PHE A 60 -6.64 -9.85 2.34
N ASN A 61 -7.12 -8.96 1.46
CA ASN A 61 -6.45 -8.62 0.20
C ASN A 61 -6.07 -9.87 -0.63
N ALA A 62 -7.02 -10.77 -0.87
CA ALA A 62 -6.85 -12.07 -1.54
C ALA A 62 -6.02 -13.14 -0.79
N PHE A 63 -5.46 -12.82 0.37
CA PHE A 63 -4.65 -13.76 1.17
C PHE A 63 -5.42 -14.43 2.31
N GLY A 64 -6.75 -14.42 2.31
CA GLY A 64 -7.56 -14.96 3.39
C GLY A 64 -7.30 -16.42 3.68
N ILE A 65 -7.15 -17.27 2.66
CA ILE A 65 -6.87 -18.71 2.83
C ILE A 65 -5.46 -18.89 3.43
N ALA A 66 -4.47 -18.20 2.93
CA ALA A 66 -3.09 -18.31 3.39
C ALA A 66 -2.90 -17.77 4.83
N SER A 67 -3.61 -16.70 5.19
CA SER A 67 -3.41 -15.96 6.44
C SER A 67 -4.43 -16.34 7.53
N GLY A 68 -5.56 -16.97 7.18
CA GLY A 68 -6.68 -17.19 8.09
C GLY A 68 -6.32 -18.01 9.33
N GLY A 69 -5.49 -19.03 9.17
CA GLY A 69 -5.04 -19.86 10.31
C GLY A 69 -4.22 -19.05 11.32
N GLY A 70 -3.22 -18.29 10.84
CA GLY A 70 -2.39 -17.43 11.68
C GLY A 70 -3.17 -16.29 12.32
N ALA A 71 -4.01 -15.61 11.54
CA ALA A 71 -4.87 -14.56 12.04
C ALA A 71 -5.85 -15.05 13.11
N GLY A 72 -6.45 -16.21 12.90
CA GLY A 72 -7.34 -16.83 13.86
C GLY A 72 -6.63 -17.19 15.17
N TRP A 73 -5.44 -17.75 15.10
CA TRP A 73 -4.63 -18.05 16.28
C TRP A 73 -4.30 -16.75 17.05
N VAL A 74 -3.82 -15.74 16.37
CA VAL A 74 -3.47 -14.45 16.98
C VAL A 74 -4.67 -13.81 17.67
N LEU A 75 -5.85 -13.78 17.01
CA LEU A 75 -7.05 -13.22 17.60
C LEU A 75 -7.52 -14.02 18.80
N ALA A 76 -7.45 -15.36 18.76
CA ALA A 76 -7.80 -16.21 19.90
C ALA A 76 -6.91 -15.92 21.12
N GLU A 77 -5.60 -15.86 20.93
CA GLU A 77 -4.65 -15.49 21.98
C GLU A 77 -4.94 -14.09 22.54
N TRP A 78 -5.23 -13.13 21.66
CA TRP A 78 -5.54 -11.76 22.07
C TRP A 78 -6.83 -11.67 22.88
N VAL A 79 -7.89 -12.39 22.47
CA VAL A 79 -9.14 -12.47 23.23
C VAL A 79 -8.91 -13.06 24.61
N MET A 80 -8.12 -14.14 24.69
CA MET A 80 -7.87 -14.87 25.95
C MET A 80 -6.97 -14.11 26.92
N LYS A 81 -5.98 -13.39 26.41
CA LYS A 81 -4.96 -12.70 27.23
C LYS A 81 -5.22 -11.22 27.43
N GLY A 82 -6.12 -10.62 26.65
CA GLY A 82 -6.40 -9.18 26.69
C GLY A 82 -5.36 -8.31 25.97
N GLU A 83 -4.30 -8.90 25.42
CA GLU A 83 -3.25 -8.23 24.69
C GLU A 83 -2.79 -9.03 23.47
N ALA A 84 -2.24 -8.33 22.48
CA ALA A 84 -1.72 -8.97 21.27
C ALA A 84 -0.48 -9.83 21.61
N PRO A 85 -0.39 -11.07 21.11
CA PRO A 85 0.73 -11.96 21.39
C PRO A 85 2.02 -11.57 20.66
N LEU A 86 1.94 -10.68 19.68
CA LEU A 86 3.03 -10.23 18.80
C LEU A 86 2.92 -8.73 18.57
N ASP A 87 3.98 -8.13 18.03
CA ASP A 87 3.91 -6.78 17.48
C ASP A 87 3.17 -6.83 16.13
N LEU A 88 1.94 -6.33 16.14
CA LEU A 88 1.00 -6.39 15.02
C LEU A 88 0.65 -5.02 14.44
N TRP A 89 1.42 -3.96 14.77
CA TRP A 89 1.03 -2.59 14.43
C TRP A 89 0.71 -2.40 12.93
N VAL A 90 1.38 -3.11 12.04
CA VAL A 90 1.17 -3.04 10.58
C VAL A 90 -0.19 -3.59 10.14
N VAL A 91 -0.82 -4.43 10.94
CA VAL A 91 -2.15 -5.01 10.68
C VAL A 91 -3.19 -4.61 11.74
N ASP A 92 -2.78 -3.94 12.81
CA ASP A 92 -3.68 -3.48 13.87
C ASP A 92 -4.70 -2.47 13.30
N ILE A 93 -5.99 -2.67 13.62
CA ILE A 93 -7.06 -1.76 13.19
C ILE A 93 -6.81 -0.31 13.63
N ARG A 94 -6.11 -0.10 14.74
CA ARG A 94 -5.78 1.24 15.28
C ARG A 94 -4.80 2.03 14.42
N ARG A 95 -4.20 1.42 13.39
CA ARG A 95 -3.40 2.14 12.39
C ARG A 95 -4.23 3.08 11.53
N PHE A 96 -5.53 2.85 11.45
CA PHE A 96 -6.44 3.72 10.74
C PHE A 96 -6.83 4.93 11.59
N SER A 97 -6.82 6.08 10.98
CA SER A 97 -7.12 7.37 11.59
C SER A 97 -8.39 8.00 10.99
N ALA A 98 -8.74 9.19 11.43
CA ALA A 98 -9.86 9.95 10.87
C ALA A 98 -9.75 10.19 9.35
N LEU A 99 -8.54 10.17 8.80
CA LEU A 99 -8.28 10.24 7.36
C LEU A 99 -9.03 9.13 6.58
N HIS A 100 -9.07 7.93 7.13
CA HIS A 100 -9.69 6.75 6.51
C HIS A 100 -11.23 6.77 6.55
N ARG A 101 -11.83 7.82 7.09
CA ARG A 101 -13.29 8.08 7.01
C ARG A 101 -13.68 8.75 5.69
N ASP A 102 -12.73 9.32 4.97
CA ASP A 102 -12.97 9.88 3.63
C ASP A 102 -13.10 8.74 2.62
N ARG A 103 -14.34 8.50 2.21
CA ARG A 103 -14.68 7.37 1.32
C ARG A 103 -13.99 7.48 -0.05
N GLN A 104 -13.89 8.68 -0.60
CA GLN A 104 -13.23 8.87 -1.89
C GLN A 104 -11.75 8.56 -1.79
N TRP A 105 -11.09 9.06 -0.75
CA TRP A 105 -9.69 8.76 -0.49
C TRP A 105 -9.44 7.25 -0.32
N VAL A 106 -10.30 6.57 0.43
CA VAL A 106 -10.20 5.12 0.63
C VAL A 106 -10.35 4.37 -0.70
N CYS A 107 -11.31 4.77 -1.54
CA CYS A 107 -11.49 4.17 -2.86
C CYS A 107 -10.25 4.35 -3.75
N ASP A 108 -9.78 5.58 -3.90
CA ASP A 108 -8.63 5.90 -4.77
C ASP A 108 -7.37 5.16 -4.32
N ARG A 109 -7.12 5.16 -3.02
CA ARG A 109 -5.96 4.48 -2.44
C ARG A 109 -6.08 2.95 -2.54
N THR A 110 -7.28 2.39 -2.35
CA THR A 110 -7.50 0.93 -2.47
C THR A 110 -7.32 0.47 -3.91
N LEU A 111 -7.77 1.26 -4.90
CA LEU A 111 -7.54 0.96 -6.31
C LEU A 111 -6.05 0.92 -6.66
N GLU A 112 -5.27 1.89 -6.16
CA GLU A 112 -3.82 1.87 -6.34
C GLU A 112 -3.16 0.68 -5.61
N ALA A 113 -3.56 0.42 -4.37
CA ALA A 113 -3.05 -0.71 -3.60
C ALA A 113 -3.34 -2.04 -4.29
N TYR A 114 -4.54 -2.21 -4.86
CA TYR A 114 -4.90 -3.37 -5.66
C TYR A 114 -4.03 -3.48 -6.92
N GLY A 115 -3.86 -2.40 -7.67
CA GLY A 115 -3.03 -2.38 -8.87
C GLY A 115 -1.56 -2.75 -8.60
N LYS A 116 -1.03 -2.36 -7.43
CA LYS A 116 0.33 -2.68 -7.01
C LYS A 116 0.47 -4.05 -6.34
N HIS A 117 -0.63 -4.68 -5.94
CA HIS A 117 -0.63 -5.93 -5.16
C HIS A 117 0.05 -7.10 -5.86
N TYR A 118 -0.10 -7.20 -7.18
CA TYR A 118 0.46 -8.27 -8.00
C TYR A 118 1.69 -7.84 -8.82
N THR A 119 2.19 -6.65 -8.60
CA THR A 119 3.38 -6.15 -9.29
C THR A 119 4.63 -6.30 -8.43
N VAL A 120 5.78 -6.35 -9.06
CA VAL A 120 7.06 -6.25 -8.36
C VAL A 120 7.31 -4.76 -8.10
N ALA A 121 7.22 -4.35 -6.83
CA ALA A 121 7.47 -2.98 -6.44
C ALA A 121 8.93 -2.57 -6.70
N TYR A 122 9.15 -1.35 -7.18
CA TYR A 122 10.48 -0.77 -7.21
C TYR A 122 10.97 -0.46 -5.78
N PRO A 123 12.27 -0.51 -5.53
CA PRO A 123 12.81 -0.05 -4.25
C PRO A 123 12.36 1.38 -3.94
N HIS A 124 11.86 1.60 -2.72
CA HIS A 124 11.36 2.88 -2.23
C HIS A 124 10.11 3.43 -2.96
N GLU A 125 9.43 2.60 -3.70
CA GLU A 125 8.17 3.00 -4.33
C GLU A 125 7.11 3.29 -3.27
N GLU A 126 6.46 4.44 -3.39
CA GLU A 126 5.38 4.88 -2.50
C GLU A 126 4.05 4.98 -3.26
N TYR A 127 2.96 5.09 -2.50
CA TYR A 127 1.64 5.38 -3.05
C TYR A 127 1.54 6.84 -3.49
N GLU A 128 0.87 7.09 -4.61
CA GLU A 128 0.68 8.42 -5.19
C GLU A 128 -0.75 8.94 -5.03
N SER A 129 -1.75 8.05 -5.03
CA SER A 129 -3.15 8.44 -4.94
C SER A 129 -3.51 9.11 -3.60
N GLY A 130 -4.47 10.02 -3.65
CA GLY A 130 -4.97 10.69 -2.45
C GLY A 130 -3.96 11.61 -1.75
N ARG A 131 -2.95 12.11 -2.45
CA ARG A 131 -1.91 13.02 -1.95
C ARG A 131 -1.98 14.39 -2.63
N PRO A 132 -1.56 15.50 -1.91
CA PRO A 132 -1.21 15.54 -0.49
C PRO A 132 -2.44 15.47 0.40
N ARG A 133 -2.34 14.86 1.60
CA ARG A 133 -3.47 14.83 2.56
C ARG A 133 -3.18 15.63 3.81
N LEU A 134 -2.09 15.37 4.47
CA LEU A 134 -1.60 16.15 5.61
C LEU A 134 -0.27 16.78 5.21
N ALA A 135 -0.16 18.08 5.35
CA ALA A 135 1.03 18.82 4.98
C ALA A 135 1.41 19.84 6.07
N SER A 136 2.70 20.05 6.26
CA SER A 136 3.19 21.10 7.16
C SER A 136 2.99 22.49 6.53
N PRO A 137 2.99 23.56 7.32
CA PRO A 137 2.97 24.93 6.77
C PRO A 137 4.09 25.21 5.78
N LEU A 138 5.19 24.47 5.84
CA LEU A 138 6.35 24.66 4.95
C LEU A 138 6.20 23.91 3.62
N TYR A 139 5.18 23.08 3.45
CA TYR A 139 5.03 22.23 2.25
C TYR A 139 5.17 23.00 0.93
N THR A 140 4.44 24.10 0.77
CA THR A 140 4.46 24.90 -0.46
C THR A 140 5.83 25.54 -0.70
N THR A 141 6.46 26.04 0.36
CA THR A 141 7.80 26.64 0.28
C THR A 141 8.84 25.60 -0.15
N LEU A 142 8.88 24.46 0.51
CA LEU A 142 9.82 23.39 0.19
C LEU A 142 9.58 22.81 -1.20
N ARG A 143 8.32 22.65 -1.60
CA ARG A 143 7.98 22.24 -2.97
C ARG A 143 8.51 23.23 -4.02
N GLY A 144 8.40 24.54 -3.76
CA GLY A 144 8.97 25.58 -4.61
C GLY A 144 10.51 25.55 -4.68
N GLN A 145 11.16 24.95 -3.69
CA GLN A 145 12.61 24.73 -3.64
C GLN A 145 13.05 23.38 -4.24
N GLY A 146 12.13 22.65 -4.90
CA GLY A 146 12.45 21.39 -5.55
C GLY A 146 12.32 20.15 -4.65
N ALA A 147 11.69 20.26 -3.47
CA ALA A 147 11.44 19.10 -2.62
C ALA A 147 10.56 18.07 -3.33
N VAL A 148 10.99 16.81 -3.29
CA VAL A 148 10.21 15.63 -3.66
C VAL A 148 9.71 15.00 -2.38
N PHE A 149 8.40 14.85 -2.28
CA PHE A 149 7.76 14.43 -1.04
C PHE A 149 7.42 12.94 -1.05
N GLY A 150 7.63 12.31 0.10
CA GLY A 150 7.04 11.03 0.46
C GLY A 150 5.96 11.19 1.52
N SER A 151 5.21 10.13 1.76
CA SER A 151 4.14 10.12 2.76
C SER A 151 4.50 9.22 3.94
N LYS A 152 4.41 9.75 5.15
CA LYS A 152 4.60 9.00 6.38
C LYS A 152 3.39 9.21 7.30
N LEU A 153 2.63 8.13 7.53
CA LEU A 153 1.38 8.18 8.32
C LEU A 153 0.41 9.27 7.84
N GLY A 154 0.33 9.46 6.51
CA GLY A 154 -0.51 10.47 5.88
C GLY A 154 0.10 11.88 5.80
N TRP A 155 1.24 12.12 6.44
CA TRP A 155 1.94 13.40 6.37
C TRP A 155 2.93 13.42 5.21
N GLU A 156 2.87 14.51 4.43
CA GLU A 156 3.88 14.82 3.42
C GLU A 156 5.17 15.29 4.09
N ARG A 157 6.28 14.66 3.73
CA ARG A 157 7.61 15.06 4.19
C ARG A 157 8.60 15.00 3.02
N PRO A 158 9.53 15.96 2.92
CA PRO A 158 10.53 15.93 1.88
C PRO A 158 11.45 14.71 2.05
N ASN A 159 11.57 13.92 0.99
CA ASN A 159 12.50 12.80 0.93
C ASN A 159 13.86 13.25 0.39
N TRP A 160 13.86 14.15 -0.59
CA TRP A 160 15.05 14.70 -1.21
C TRP A 160 14.71 16.00 -1.97
N PHE A 161 15.74 16.75 -2.37
CA PHE A 161 15.57 17.99 -3.16
C PHE A 161 16.17 17.81 -4.54
N ALA A 162 15.38 18.10 -5.57
CA ALA A 162 15.83 18.11 -6.95
C ALA A 162 16.79 19.31 -7.19
N ARG A 163 17.86 19.05 -7.93
CA ARG A 163 18.81 20.06 -8.32
C ARG A 163 18.31 20.89 -9.50
N ASP A 164 18.97 21.99 -9.78
CA ASP A 164 18.70 22.80 -10.96
C ASP A 164 18.75 21.92 -12.23
N GLY A 165 17.68 22.00 -13.02
CA GLY A 165 17.53 21.21 -14.24
C GLY A 165 17.08 19.77 -14.05
N GLN A 166 16.95 19.30 -12.81
CA GLN A 166 16.41 17.97 -12.47
C GLN A 166 14.90 18.05 -12.23
N SER A 167 14.14 17.11 -12.79
CA SER A 167 12.71 17.04 -12.52
C SER A 167 12.45 16.65 -11.05
N PRO A 168 11.62 17.40 -10.28
CA PRO A 168 11.33 17.11 -8.89
C PRO A 168 10.30 15.99 -8.76
N ARG A 169 10.68 14.79 -9.17
CA ARG A 169 9.88 13.57 -9.07
C ARG A 169 10.77 12.34 -8.93
N ASP A 170 10.26 11.31 -8.28
CA ASP A 170 10.92 10.02 -8.26
C ASP A 170 10.83 9.35 -9.65
N ILE A 171 11.94 8.75 -10.07
CA ILE A 171 12.02 7.88 -11.24
C ILE A 171 12.54 6.55 -10.74
N TYR A 172 11.60 5.61 -10.57
CA TYR A 172 11.91 4.32 -9.99
C TYR A 172 12.70 3.42 -10.93
N SER A 173 13.65 2.70 -10.38
CA SER A 173 14.43 1.69 -11.10
C SER A 173 14.89 0.58 -10.14
N MET A 174 15.30 -0.56 -10.68
CA MET A 174 15.91 -1.64 -9.88
C MET A 174 17.38 -1.36 -9.55
N GLY A 175 17.98 -0.36 -10.18
CA GLY A 175 19.33 0.14 -9.90
C GLY A 175 19.31 1.32 -8.94
N ARG A 176 20.31 2.21 -9.09
CA ARG A 176 20.36 3.46 -8.35
C ARG A 176 19.23 4.39 -8.79
N GLN A 177 18.53 4.93 -7.81
CA GLN A 177 17.43 5.86 -8.04
C GLN A 177 17.95 7.23 -8.52
N ASN A 178 17.11 8.01 -9.18
CA ASN A 178 17.47 9.33 -9.70
C ASN A 178 17.87 10.34 -8.60
N TRP A 179 17.42 10.15 -7.38
CA TRP A 179 17.74 10.99 -6.23
C TRP A 179 19.10 10.67 -5.57
N PHE A 180 19.74 9.53 -5.93
CA PHE A 180 20.91 9.02 -5.23
C PHE A 180 22.05 10.05 -5.09
N GLN A 181 22.32 10.81 -6.13
CA GLN A 181 23.37 11.79 -6.10
C GLN A 181 22.98 13.04 -5.27
N ALA A 182 21.74 13.50 -5.38
CA ALA A 182 21.22 14.61 -4.58
C ALA A 182 21.29 14.30 -3.09
N VAL A 183 20.76 13.15 -2.69
CA VAL A 183 20.84 12.68 -1.28
C VAL A 183 22.28 12.48 -0.82
N GLY A 184 23.19 12.03 -1.69
CA GLY A 184 24.61 11.92 -1.36
C GLY A 184 25.26 13.27 -1.03
N GLU A 185 24.82 14.35 -1.67
CA GLU A 185 25.29 15.71 -1.37
C GLU A 185 24.67 16.27 -0.10
N GLU A 186 23.38 16.03 0.12
CA GLU A 186 22.72 16.37 1.39
C GLU A 186 23.40 15.70 2.58
N HIS A 187 23.74 14.43 2.47
CA HIS A 187 24.52 13.70 3.48
C HIS A 187 25.90 14.32 3.72
N ARG A 188 26.58 14.75 2.67
CA ARG A 188 27.89 15.38 2.80
C ARG A 188 27.76 16.75 3.49
N ALA A 189 26.80 17.57 3.04
CA ALA A 189 26.54 18.87 3.65
C ALA A 189 26.21 18.75 5.15
N THR A 190 25.40 17.75 5.52
CA THR A 190 25.04 17.47 6.91
C THR A 190 26.26 17.14 7.78
N ARG A 191 27.28 16.49 7.21
CA ARG A 191 28.51 16.11 7.95
C ARG A 191 29.57 17.16 7.99
N GLU A 192 29.63 18.03 6.99
CA GLU A 192 30.69 19.00 6.80
C GLU A 192 30.29 20.43 7.22
N ALA A 193 29.00 20.68 7.44
CA ALA A 193 28.45 21.98 7.80
C ALA A 193 27.47 21.91 8.96
N VAL A 194 27.09 23.08 9.49
CA VAL A 194 26.02 23.22 10.48
C VAL A 194 24.68 23.01 9.78
N THR A 195 23.93 22.03 10.21
CA THR A 195 22.66 21.64 9.61
C THR A 195 21.55 21.57 10.67
N LEU A 196 20.38 22.06 10.32
CA LEU A 196 19.14 21.89 11.11
C LEU A 196 18.33 20.73 10.52
N PHE A 197 17.81 19.87 11.39
CA PHE A 197 16.94 18.74 11.03
C PHE A 197 15.48 19.04 11.33
#